data_53563654ff82d5ecf79e014046d49781
#
_entry.id   53563654ff82d5ecf79e014046d49781
#
_cell.length_a   1.000
_cell.length_b   1.000
_cell.length_c   1.000
_cell.angle_alpha   90.00
_cell.angle_beta   90.00
_cell.angle_gamma   90.00
#
_symmetry.space_group_name_H-M   'P 1'
#
loop_
_entity.id
_entity.type
_entity.pdbx_description
1 polymer ?
#
loop_
_entity_poly.entity_id
_entity_poly.type
_entity_poly.pdbx_seq_one_letter_code
_entity_poly.pdbx_strand_id
1 'polypeptide(L)'
;KNFPDKGILNWLQSIGASFGGNVNAATGIDQTTYMLNNIPLVRESVVDTCLLILHDYSHFVTNDPAEIDKERPVIIEERRSRRNAGWRTFEKSLPYLYGDTKYATCTLIGSKENLETFKPESLVNFYKTWYRPDMQAVIVVGDVDVDAVEGKIKSIFADIPAAVNPKAKEKIQFKEFTEPRVAVITDPETTSSSVEMVWESEARDEALNSTSAGLMMDLIESVVQSVMSERFDDITSKADAPYLYGSFGFGKLCEVIEGADANVALKEDNILGGFKAFVTELERMKRYGLTEAEVGRAKDKIIAVYEKAANSAETRKNSEFVNPLINNFFGNYAYMEPATKLELVKAILAQLNAQVMNQVLAQAFTGENSLVVIYSGPEKEGIATPTAEQLLQVVEDVKKSEIEAPAEEKASEPLMDPSSLVGAKVKKTKTTLYGATEWTLSNGVKVVVLPTDYKKDQILFSLYKNGGESLIATEDLPSFDGSIYSVFQNAQGLSKFKGTELSKMLSGKMVSVSPFIDDLYNGISGNSSVKDLETAFQLLYLEFMEPRFDQEEFDNAIAQIKAVLPNLVN
;
A
#
# COMPACT_ATOMS: atom_id res chain seq x y z
N LYS A 1 1.32 16.94 -33.13
CA LYS A 1 0.45 17.60 -34.12
C LYS A 1 0.11 19.02 -33.70
N ASN A 2 -0.43 19.21 -32.52
CA ASN A 2 -0.91 20.50 -32.03
C ASN A 2 0.15 21.30 -31.26
N PHE A 3 1.19 20.66 -30.77
CA PHE A 3 2.23 21.27 -29.92
C PHE A 3 3.62 21.02 -30.50
N PRO A 4 4.06 21.84 -31.47
CA PRO A 4 5.42 21.75 -32.00
C PRO A 4 6.44 22.24 -30.97
N ASP A 5 7.66 21.70 -31.03
CA ASP A 5 8.81 22.07 -30.20
C ASP A 5 8.51 21.97 -28.69
N LYS A 6 8.70 23.08 -27.94
CA LYS A 6 8.44 23.18 -26.49
C LYS A 6 7.02 23.66 -26.17
N GLY A 7 6.06 23.51 -27.09
CA GLY A 7 4.71 24.06 -26.94
C GLY A 7 3.99 23.60 -25.67
N ILE A 8 4.09 22.32 -25.29
CA ILE A 8 3.49 21.80 -24.05
C ILE A 8 4.14 22.42 -22.81
N LEU A 9 5.46 22.50 -22.77
CA LEU A 9 6.19 23.07 -21.62
C LEU A 9 5.85 24.54 -21.41
N ASN A 10 5.86 25.34 -22.48
CA ASN A 10 5.51 26.76 -22.42
C ASN A 10 4.06 26.95 -21.97
N TRP A 11 3.15 26.13 -22.44
CA TRP A 11 1.76 26.20 -22.04
C TRP A 11 1.59 25.87 -20.56
N LEU A 12 2.21 24.79 -20.04
CA LEU A 12 2.17 24.43 -18.62
C LEU A 12 2.64 25.59 -17.74
N GLN A 13 3.78 26.20 -18.08
CA GLN A 13 4.30 27.35 -17.35
C GLN A 13 3.31 28.53 -17.34
N SER A 14 2.57 28.73 -18.45
CA SER A 14 1.58 29.82 -18.57
C SER A 14 0.37 29.67 -17.64
N ILE A 15 0.13 28.48 -17.09
CA ILE A 15 -0.95 28.20 -16.15
C ILE A 15 -0.45 27.85 -14.74
N GLY A 16 0.86 28.03 -14.48
CA GLY A 16 1.47 27.70 -13.19
C GLY A 16 1.65 26.21 -12.94
N ALA A 17 1.63 25.40 -14.00
CA ALA A 17 1.89 23.96 -13.93
C ALA A 17 3.31 23.62 -14.39
N SER A 18 3.81 22.44 -14.02
CA SER A 18 5.17 21.99 -14.33
C SER A 18 5.18 20.58 -14.96
N PHE A 19 6.19 20.33 -15.77
CA PHE A 19 6.49 18.99 -16.24
C PHE A 19 7.07 18.15 -15.09
N GLY A 20 6.71 16.87 -15.01
CA GLY A 20 7.06 15.99 -13.89
C GLY A 20 6.08 16.08 -12.72
N GLY A 21 5.70 17.27 -12.28
CA GLY A 21 4.72 17.47 -11.22
C GLY A 21 3.26 17.33 -11.68
N ASN A 22 2.94 17.99 -12.79
CA ASN A 22 1.56 18.01 -13.32
C ASN A 22 1.38 17.15 -14.57
N VAL A 23 2.42 16.95 -15.37
CA VAL A 23 2.42 16.09 -16.57
C VAL A 23 3.42 14.97 -16.37
N ASN A 24 2.97 13.74 -16.49
CA ASN A 24 3.82 12.56 -16.33
C ASN A 24 3.25 11.39 -17.13
N ALA A 25 4.03 10.31 -17.22
CA ALA A 25 3.59 9.02 -17.72
C ALA A 25 4.21 7.90 -16.88
N ALA A 26 3.50 6.81 -16.75
CA ALA A 26 3.97 5.61 -16.07
C ALA A 26 3.67 4.37 -16.91
N THR A 27 4.66 3.48 -17.00
CA THR A 27 4.53 2.20 -17.68
C THR A 27 4.61 1.08 -16.66
N GLY A 28 3.56 0.29 -16.57
CA GLY A 28 3.52 -0.98 -15.87
C GLY A 28 3.78 -2.14 -16.82
N ILE A 29 3.69 -3.36 -16.30
CA ILE A 29 4.00 -4.56 -17.09
C ILE A 29 3.02 -4.79 -18.24
N ASP A 30 1.76 -4.39 -18.08
CA ASP A 30 0.67 -4.61 -19.06
C ASP A 30 0.04 -3.33 -19.59
N GLN A 31 0.39 -2.16 -19.05
CA GLN A 31 -0.28 -0.89 -19.37
C GLN A 31 0.65 0.31 -19.33
N THR A 32 0.28 1.36 -20.05
CA THR A 32 0.90 2.70 -19.96
C THR A 32 -0.17 3.73 -19.68
N THR A 33 0.06 4.61 -18.71
CA THR A 33 -0.86 5.70 -18.34
C THR A 33 -0.17 7.04 -18.54
N TYR A 34 -0.77 7.93 -19.34
CA TYR A 34 -0.38 9.33 -19.49
C TYR A 34 -1.25 10.19 -18.59
N MET A 35 -0.65 11.08 -17.82
CA MET A 35 -1.32 11.79 -16.72
C MET A 35 -1.13 13.29 -16.83
N LEU A 36 -2.24 14.01 -16.64
CA LEU A 36 -2.31 15.45 -16.44
C LEU A 36 -2.98 15.68 -15.07
N ASN A 37 -2.19 15.84 -14.02
CA ASN A 37 -2.66 15.87 -12.64
C ASN A 37 -2.68 17.29 -12.06
N ASN A 38 -3.70 17.59 -11.27
CA ASN A 38 -3.82 18.88 -10.56
C ASN A 38 -3.64 20.10 -11.48
N ILE A 39 -4.25 20.06 -12.66
CA ILE A 39 -4.19 21.15 -13.63
C ILE A 39 -5.10 22.30 -13.16
N PRO A 40 -4.56 23.52 -12.94
CA PRO A 40 -5.35 24.66 -12.51
C PRO A 40 -6.29 25.13 -13.63
N LEU A 41 -7.61 25.17 -13.37
CA LEU A 41 -8.62 25.64 -14.32
C LEU A 41 -8.70 27.18 -14.34
N VAL A 42 -7.59 27.87 -14.62
CA VAL A 42 -7.45 29.32 -14.57
C VAL A 42 -8.19 30.05 -15.73
N ARG A 43 -8.61 29.31 -16.74
CA ARG A 43 -9.37 29.81 -17.91
C ARG A 43 -10.09 28.66 -18.61
N GLU A 44 -11.18 28.94 -19.31
CA GLU A 44 -12.03 27.92 -19.98
C GLU A 44 -11.27 27.03 -20.99
N SER A 45 -10.28 27.57 -21.68
CA SER A 45 -9.51 26.83 -22.69
C SER A 45 -8.55 25.77 -22.11
N VAL A 46 -8.39 25.68 -20.78
CA VAL A 46 -7.45 24.74 -20.17
C VAL A 46 -7.87 23.30 -20.42
N VAL A 47 -9.16 22.97 -20.26
CA VAL A 47 -9.69 21.62 -20.53
C VAL A 47 -9.47 21.22 -21.98
N ASP A 48 -9.76 22.12 -22.92
CA ASP A 48 -9.55 21.86 -24.36
C ASP A 48 -8.07 21.58 -24.68
N THR A 49 -7.17 22.35 -24.07
CA THR A 49 -5.73 22.14 -24.27
C THR A 49 -5.26 20.82 -23.64
N CYS A 50 -5.76 20.45 -22.46
CA CYS A 50 -5.48 19.14 -21.86
C CYS A 50 -5.93 18.00 -22.77
N LEU A 51 -7.15 18.08 -23.31
CA LEU A 51 -7.67 17.07 -24.25
C LEU A 51 -6.84 17.02 -25.53
N LEU A 52 -6.37 18.15 -26.06
CA LEU A 52 -5.46 18.18 -27.22
C LEU A 52 -4.09 17.56 -26.92
N ILE A 53 -3.55 17.70 -25.70
CA ILE A 53 -2.32 17.02 -25.29
C ILE A 53 -2.53 15.52 -25.27
N LEU A 54 -3.60 15.03 -24.63
CA LEU A 54 -3.93 13.61 -24.60
C LEU A 54 -4.20 13.06 -25.99
N HIS A 55 -4.90 13.80 -26.86
CA HIS A 55 -5.12 13.46 -28.25
C HIS A 55 -3.79 13.27 -29.02
N ASP A 56 -2.83 14.21 -28.84
CA ASP A 56 -1.54 14.10 -29.50
C ASP A 56 -0.71 12.90 -28.97
N TYR A 57 -0.78 12.62 -27.66
CA TYR A 57 -0.15 11.43 -27.09
C TYR A 57 -0.79 10.13 -27.60
N SER A 58 -2.10 10.12 -27.80
CA SER A 58 -2.83 8.90 -28.21
C SER A 58 -2.49 8.42 -29.60
N HIS A 59 -2.22 9.31 -30.57
CA HIS A 59 -2.02 8.91 -31.98
C HIS A 59 -1.05 9.79 -32.78
N PHE A 60 -0.67 10.97 -32.31
CA PHE A 60 0.03 11.96 -33.12
C PHE A 60 1.44 12.34 -32.59
N VAL A 61 2.07 11.48 -31.82
CA VAL A 61 3.47 11.63 -31.45
C VAL A 61 4.33 11.52 -32.71
N THR A 62 5.19 12.48 -32.95
CA THR A 62 6.02 12.56 -34.18
C THR A 62 7.02 11.42 -34.31
N ASN A 63 7.55 10.95 -33.17
CA ASN A 63 8.58 9.90 -33.11
C ASN A 63 9.75 10.21 -34.08
N ASP A 64 10.23 11.46 -34.06
CA ASP A 64 11.35 11.89 -34.89
C ASP A 64 12.62 11.09 -34.56
N PRO A 65 13.27 10.45 -35.55
CA PRO A 65 14.46 9.62 -35.28
C PRO A 65 15.60 10.38 -34.60
N ALA A 66 15.79 11.65 -34.92
CA ALA A 66 16.84 12.46 -34.30
C ALA A 66 16.54 12.77 -32.83
N GLU A 67 15.27 12.99 -32.48
CA GLU A 67 14.85 13.17 -31.09
C GLU A 67 14.89 11.86 -30.30
N ILE A 68 14.53 10.72 -30.90
CA ILE A 68 14.69 9.39 -30.31
C ILE A 68 16.16 9.15 -29.94
N ASP A 69 17.09 9.43 -30.85
CA ASP A 69 18.51 9.23 -30.60
C ASP A 69 19.09 10.20 -29.56
N LYS A 70 18.54 11.42 -29.43
CA LYS A 70 18.91 12.35 -28.35
C LYS A 70 18.42 11.88 -26.98
N GLU A 71 17.23 11.27 -26.91
CA GLU A 71 16.64 10.77 -25.67
C GLU A 71 17.29 9.48 -25.18
N ARG A 72 17.86 8.68 -26.10
CA ARG A 72 18.51 7.40 -25.78
C ARG A 72 19.52 7.47 -24.63
N PRO A 73 20.50 8.39 -24.60
CA PRO A 73 21.43 8.51 -23.48
C PRO A 73 20.73 8.92 -22.17
N VAL A 74 19.64 9.65 -22.23
CA VAL A 74 18.85 10.03 -21.04
C VAL A 74 18.23 8.78 -20.40
N ILE A 75 17.60 7.91 -21.20
CA ILE A 75 17.02 6.65 -20.71
C ILE A 75 18.10 5.68 -20.21
N ILE A 76 19.26 5.63 -20.87
CA ILE A 76 20.39 4.81 -20.40
C ILE A 76 20.90 5.31 -19.04
N GLU A 77 20.97 6.62 -18.84
CA GLU A 77 21.37 7.20 -17.56
C GLU A 77 20.31 6.99 -16.48
N GLU A 78 19.01 7.11 -16.82
CA GLU A 78 17.91 6.76 -15.93
C GLU A 78 18.01 5.30 -15.49
N ARG A 79 18.23 4.38 -16.43
CA ARG A 79 18.46 2.96 -16.11
C ARG A 79 19.65 2.78 -15.16
N ARG A 80 20.74 3.50 -15.39
CA ARG A 80 21.93 3.44 -14.55
C ARG A 80 21.65 3.90 -13.13
N SER A 81 20.96 5.03 -12.98
CA SER A 81 20.65 5.64 -11.67
C SER A 81 19.64 4.83 -10.86
N ARG A 82 18.71 4.14 -11.52
CA ARG A 82 17.69 3.29 -10.87
C ARG A 82 18.20 1.89 -10.51
N ARG A 83 19.37 1.45 -11.07
CA ARG A 83 19.87 0.10 -10.92
C ARG A 83 20.59 -0.13 -9.59
N ASN A 84 19.89 0.08 -8.48
CA ASN A 84 20.31 -0.28 -7.13
C ASN A 84 20.21 -1.80 -6.89
N ALA A 85 20.58 -2.26 -5.69
CA ALA A 85 20.52 -3.68 -5.31
C ALA A 85 19.13 -4.29 -5.50
N GLY A 86 18.07 -3.60 -5.07
CA GLY A 86 16.70 -4.07 -5.23
C GLY A 86 16.31 -4.29 -6.69
N TRP A 87 16.69 -3.37 -7.58
CA TRP A 87 16.44 -3.54 -9.01
C TRP A 87 17.22 -4.73 -9.60
N ARG A 88 18.50 -4.91 -9.23
CA ARG A 88 19.31 -6.04 -9.71
C ARG A 88 18.75 -7.38 -9.22
N THR A 89 18.27 -7.43 -7.98
CA THR A 89 17.59 -8.59 -7.42
C THR A 89 16.30 -8.90 -8.17
N PHE A 90 15.48 -7.89 -8.44
CA PHE A 90 14.26 -8.02 -9.24
C PHE A 90 14.56 -8.54 -10.65
N GLU A 91 15.55 -7.97 -11.38
CA GLU A 91 15.95 -8.48 -12.71
C GLU A 91 16.32 -9.97 -12.67
N LYS A 92 17.00 -10.43 -11.61
CA LYS A 92 17.40 -11.83 -11.45
C LYS A 92 16.24 -12.74 -11.04
N SER A 93 15.18 -12.21 -10.40
CA SER A 93 14.01 -12.99 -9.98
C SER A 93 13.02 -13.26 -11.11
N LEU A 94 12.97 -12.41 -12.15
CA LEU A 94 12.00 -12.50 -13.24
C LEU A 94 11.87 -13.90 -13.89
N PRO A 95 12.95 -14.64 -14.21
CA PRO A 95 12.81 -15.97 -14.78
C PRO A 95 12.15 -16.98 -13.86
N TYR A 96 12.26 -16.80 -12.54
CA TYR A 96 11.63 -17.65 -11.55
C TYR A 96 10.16 -17.31 -11.36
N LEU A 97 9.80 -16.03 -11.41
CA LEU A 97 8.42 -15.58 -11.28
C LEU A 97 7.61 -15.78 -12.56
N TYR A 98 8.21 -15.61 -13.73
CA TYR A 98 7.46 -15.60 -14.99
C TYR A 98 7.80 -16.77 -15.93
N GLY A 99 8.76 -17.63 -15.55
CA GLY A 99 9.14 -18.82 -16.30
C GLY A 99 9.54 -18.51 -17.75
N ASP A 100 8.99 -19.27 -18.70
CA ASP A 100 9.28 -19.13 -20.15
C ASP A 100 8.44 -18.05 -20.84
N THR A 101 7.68 -17.25 -20.09
CA THR A 101 6.84 -16.20 -20.66
C THR A 101 7.68 -14.98 -21.07
N LYS A 102 7.10 -14.11 -21.90
CA LYS A 102 7.75 -12.83 -22.25
C LYS A 102 8.00 -11.94 -21.04
N TYR A 103 7.22 -12.06 -19.99
CA TYR A 103 7.38 -11.29 -18.75
C TYR A 103 8.74 -11.55 -18.09
N ALA A 104 9.30 -12.75 -18.24
CA ALA A 104 10.61 -13.10 -17.67
C ALA A 104 11.78 -12.26 -18.22
N THR A 105 11.61 -11.65 -19.39
CA THR A 105 12.66 -10.85 -20.07
C THR A 105 12.28 -9.38 -20.23
N CYS A 106 11.04 -9.00 -19.89
CA CYS A 106 10.57 -7.63 -20.01
C CYS A 106 10.92 -6.82 -18.76
N THR A 107 12.05 -6.13 -18.79
CA THR A 107 12.31 -5.04 -17.85
C THR A 107 11.66 -3.77 -18.40
N LEU A 108 10.89 -3.05 -17.58
CA LEU A 108 10.10 -1.90 -18.03
C LEU A 108 10.92 -0.83 -18.74
N ILE A 109 12.14 -0.57 -18.28
CA ILE A 109 13.05 0.41 -18.88
C ILE A 109 13.86 -0.17 -20.06
N GLY A 110 13.83 -1.48 -20.25
CA GLY A 110 14.60 -2.18 -21.27
C GLY A 110 16.03 -2.56 -20.88
N SER A 111 16.60 -3.54 -21.60
CA SER A 111 18.02 -3.91 -21.42
C SER A 111 18.93 -2.83 -21.98
N LYS A 112 20.15 -2.72 -21.42
CA LYS A 112 21.17 -1.78 -21.93
C LYS A 112 21.46 -2.02 -23.41
N GLU A 113 21.65 -3.28 -23.79
CA GLU A 113 21.93 -3.67 -25.17
C GLU A 113 20.82 -3.24 -26.13
N ASN A 114 19.56 -3.48 -25.77
CA ASN A 114 18.42 -3.05 -26.56
C ASN A 114 18.37 -1.52 -26.69
N LEU A 115 18.55 -0.79 -25.59
CA LEU A 115 18.54 0.68 -25.58
C LEU A 115 19.65 1.26 -26.47
N GLU A 116 20.84 0.65 -26.50
CA GLU A 116 21.97 1.10 -27.32
C GLU A 116 21.80 0.78 -28.81
N THR A 117 21.04 -0.27 -29.16
CA THR A 117 21.06 -0.83 -30.52
C THR A 117 19.74 -0.78 -31.28
N PHE A 118 18.58 -0.58 -30.60
CA PHE A 118 17.31 -0.55 -31.32
C PHE A 118 17.26 0.58 -32.36
N LYS A 119 16.63 0.28 -33.50
CA LYS A 119 16.42 1.27 -34.55
C LYS A 119 15.17 2.11 -34.26
N PRO A 120 15.19 3.44 -34.53
CA PRO A 120 14.03 4.30 -34.33
C PRO A 120 12.73 3.75 -34.96
N GLU A 121 12.82 3.06 -36.10
CA GLU A 121 11.68 2.43 -36.77
C GLU A 121 10.97 1.39 -35.89
N SER A 122 11.69 0.72 -34.98
CA SER A 122 11.09 -0.24 -34.05
C SER A 122 10.12 0.45 -33.09
N LEU A 123 10.50 1.61 -32.55
CA LEU A 123 9.65 2.42 -31.69
C LEU A 123 8.46 2.99 -32.46
N VAL A 124 8.69 3.52 -33.67
CA VAL A 124 7.64 4.02 -34.54
C VAL A 124 6.63 2.93 -34.87
N ASN A 125 7.09 1.72 -35.19
CA ASN A 125 6.23 0.58 -35.51
C ASN A 125 5.43 0.10 -34.28
N PHE A 126 6.07 0.09 -33.09
CA PHE A 126 5.37 -0.23 -31.84
C PHE A 126 4.23 0.77 -31.60
N TYR A 127 4.52 2.06 -31.66
CA TYR A 127 3.52 3.11 -31.46
C TYR A 127 2.37 2.97 -32.45
N LYS A 128 2.61 2.85 -33.75
CA LYS A 128 1.59 2.68 -34.77
C LYS A 128 0.77 1.40 -34.62
N THR A 129 1.34 0.35 -34.06
CA THR A 129 0.67 -0.95 -33.88
C THR A 129 -0.26 -0.94 -32.68
N TRP A 130 0.18 -0.33 -31.57
CA TRP A 130 -0.48 -0.50 -30.27
C TRP A 130 -1.20 0.74 -29.75
N TYR A 131 -0.83 1.96 -30.20
CA TYR A 131 -1.51 3.20 -29.85
C TYR A 131 -2.69 3.44 -30.79
N ARG A 132 -3.75 2.72 -30.55
CA ARG A 132 -4.97 2.71 -31.36
C ARG A 132 -6.22 2.86 -30.50
N PRO A 133 -7.31 3.47 -31.01
CA PRO A 133 -8.49 3.86 -30.23
C PRO A 133 -9.15 2.71 -29.46
N ASP A 134 -9.17 1.49 -30.06
CA ASP A 134 -9.77 0.30 -29.45
C ASP A 134 -9.03 -0.24 -28.22
N MET A 135 -7.83 0.28 -27.91
CA MET A 135 -7.01 -0.09 -26.76
C MET A 135 -6.78 1.07 -25.78
N GLN A 136 -7.52 2.16 -25.90
CA GLN A 136 -7.30 3.37 -25.11
C GLN A 136 -8.60 3.84 -24.45
N ALA A 137 -8.45 4.48 -23.30
CA ALA A 137 -9.51 5.24 -22.64
C ALA A 137 -9.03 6.65 -22.31
N VAL A 138 -9.94 7.61 -22.35
CA VAL A 138 -9.75 8.97 -21.86
C VAL A 138 -10.56 9.13 -20.58
N ILE A 139 -9.88 9.44 -19.49
CA ILE A 139 -10.49 9.61 -18.17
C ILE A 139 -10.30 11.10 -17.77
N VAL A 140 -11.39 11.78 -17.48
CA VAL A 140 -11.38 13.16 -17.01
C VAL A 140 -12.11 13.24 -15.68
N VAL A 141 -11.45 13.82 -14.68
CA VAL A 141 -12.01 14.03 -13.33
C VAL A 141 -11.69 15.46 -12.88
N GLY A 142 -12.69 16.19 -12.46
CA GLY A 142 -12.52 17.56 -11.99
C GLY A 142 -13.83 18.33 -11.89
N ASP A 143 -13.72 19.61 -11.60
CA ASP A 143 -14.86 20.55 -11.60
C ASP A 143 -15.17 20.95 -13.06
N VAL A 144 -15.87 20.07 -13.76
CA VAL A 144 -16.19 20.20 -15.19
C VAL A 144 -17.64 19.78 -15.47
N ASP A 145 -18.23 20.37 -16.50
CA ASP A 145 -19.50 19.90 -17.05
C ASP A 145 -19.27 18.61 -17.86
N VAL A 146 -19.85 17.51 -17.43
CA VAL A 146 -19.62 16.18 -18.00
C VAL A 146 -20.08 16.10 -19.44
N ASP A 147 -21.27 16.62 -19.76
CA ASP A 147 -21.83 16.56 -21.12
C ASP A 147 -21.02 17.41 -22.10
N ALA A 148 -20.57 18.58 -21.65
CA ALA A 148 -19.70 19.45 -22.43
C ALA A 148 -18.33 18.80 -22.69
N VAL A 149 -17.72 18.16 -21.69
CA VAL A 149 -16.43 17.46 -21.85
C VAL A 149 -16.58 16.24 -22.73
N GLU A 150 -17.65 15.44 -22.60
CA GLU A 150 -17.94 14.32 -23.47
C GLU A 150 -18.06 14.79 -24.93
N GLY A 151 -18.79 15.88 -25.19
CA GLY A 151 -18.89 16.50 -26.51
C GLY A 151 -17.54 16.93 -27.08
N LYS A 152 -16.67 17.51 -26.24
CA LYS A 152 -15.30 17.88 -26.63
C LYS A 152 -14.44 16.68 -26.95
N ILE A 153 -14.47 15.61 -26.13
CA ILE A 153 -13.75 14.37 -26.40
C ILE A 153 -14.18 13.80 -27.74
N LYS A 154 -15.50 13.64 -27.98
CA LYS A 154 -16.03 13.14 -29.25
C LYS A 154 -15.56 13.97 -30.44
N SER A 155 -15.49 15.28 -30.33
CA SER A 155 -15.06 16.17 -31.39
C SER A 155 -13.55 16.14 -31.62
N ILE A 156 -12.74 16.22 -30.54
CA ILE A 156 -11.27 16.30 -30.63
C ILE A 156 -10.66 14.99 -31.11
N PHE A 157 -11.19 13.86 -30.65
CA PHE A 157 -10.66 12.51 -30.99
C PHE A 157 -11.28 11.92 -32.27
N ALA A 158 -12.23 12.61 -32.93
CA ALA A 158 -12.92 12.12 -34.10
C ALA A 158 -12.01 11.89 -35.34
N ASP A 159 -10.88 12.56 -35.42
CA ASP A 159 -9.92 12.44 -36.53
C ASP A 159 -8.92 11.29 -36.36
N ILE A 160 -8.95 10.59 -35.23
CA ILE A 160 -8.11 9.40 -35.02
C ILE A 160 -8.74 8.24 -35.81
N PRO A 161 -8.02 7.66 -36.79
CA PRO A 161 -8.59 6.61 -37.61
C PRO A 161 -8.76 5.31 -36.82
N ALA A 162 -9.86 4.60 -37.09
CA ALA A 162 -10.01 3.24 -36.62
C ALA A 162 -8.91 2.35 -37.20
N ALA A 163 -8.41 1.41 -36.41
CA ALA A 163 -7.38 0.48 -36.86
C ALA A 163 -7.94 -0.45 -37.94
N VAL A 164 -7.22 -0.57 -39.06
CA VAL A 164 -7.57 -1.50 -40.17
C VAL A 164 -6.79 -2.79 -39.99
N ASN A 165 -7.47 -3.91 -39.88
CA ASN A 165 -6.85 -5.22 -39.60
C ASN A 165 -5.89 -5.18 -38.42
N PRO A 166 -6.33 -4.78 -37.22
CA PRO A 166 -5.47 -4.58 -36.09
C PRO A 166 -4.76 -5.88 -35.69
N LYS A 167 -3.48 -5.78 -35.40
CA LYS A 167 -2.73 -6.90 -34.83
C LYS A 167 -3.37 -7.28 -33.49
N ALA A 168 -3.73 -8.56 -33.34
CA ALA A 168 -4.24 -9.06 -32.08
C ALA A 168 -3.13 -9.04 -30.99
N LYS A 169 -3.50 -8.70 -29.76
CA LYS A 169 -2.62 -8.90 -28.62
C LYS A 169 -2.39 -10.41 -28.45
N GLU A 170 -1.14 -10.79 -28.32
CA GLU A 170 -0.77 -12.19 -28.06
C GLU A 170 -1.29 -12.59 -26.68
N LYS A 171 -2.10 -13.64 -26.62
CA LYS A 171 -2.51 -14.23 -25.36
C LYS A 171 -1.38 -15.11 -24.84
N ILE A 172 -0.70 -14.65 -23.81
CA ILE A 172 0.23 -15.45 -23.04
C ILE A 172 -0.61 -16.42 -22.21
N GLN A 173 -0.20 -17.68 -22.16
CA GLN A 173 -0.88 -18.69 -21.37
C GLN A 173 -0.10 -18.97 -20.09
N PHE A 174 -0.80 -19.05 -18.98
CA PHE A 174 -0.26 -19.60 -17.76
C PHE A 174 0.07 -21.08 -17.97
N LYS A 175 1.23 -21.50 -17.48
CA LYS A 175 1.63 -22.92 -17.47
C LYS A 175 1.91 -23.31 -16.04
N GLU A 176 1.23 -24.32 -15.55
CA GLU A 176 1.59 -24.93 -14.28
C GLU A 176 3.00 -25.52 -14.34
N PHE A 177 3.74 -25.34 -13.27
CA PHE A 177 5.08 -25.90 -13.15
C PHE A 177 4.99 -27.31 -12.56
N THR A 178 5.96 -28.15 -12.93
CA THR A 178 6.02 -29.55 -12.48
C THR A 178 6.74 -29.71 -11.14
N GLU A 179 7.46 -28.68 -10.70
CA GLU A 179 8.23 -28.66 -9.45
C GLU A 179 8.38 -27.21 -8.95
N PRO A 180 8.58 -27.00 -7.63
CA PRO A 180 8.87 -25.70 -7.07
C PRO A 180 10.13 -25.06 -7.67
N ARG A 181 10.13 -23.75 -7.83
CA ARG A 181 11.28 -22.98 -8.33
C ARG A 181 11.94 -22.21 -7.19
N VAL A 182 13.26 -22.26 -7.11
CA VAL A 182 13.99 -21.57 -6.04
C VAL A 182 15.11 -20.71 -6.65
N ALA A 183 15.16 -19.46 -6.24
CA ALA A 183 16.25 -18.54 -6.52
C ALA A 183 16.99 -18.18 -5.22
N VAL A 184 18.32 -18.18 -5.30
CA VAL A 184 19.17 -17.61 -4.26
C VAL A 184 19.94 -16.46 -4.89
N ILE A 185 19.57 -15.24 -4.53
CA ILE A 185 20.07 -14.02 -5.14
C ILE A 185 20.83 -13.23 -4.08
N THR A 186 22.11 -12.98 -4.34
CA THR A 186 22.93 -12.12 -3.50
C THR A 186 23.40 -10.89 -4.27
N ASP A 187 23.63 -9.82 -3.52
CA ASP A 187 24.15 -8.58 -4.07
C ASP A 187 24.99 -7.84 -3.02
N PRO A 188 26.16 -7.27 -3.38
CA PRO A 188 27.07 -6.63 -2.43
C PRO A 188 26.51 -5.36 -1.77
N GLU A 189 25.50 -4.71 -2.37
CA GLU A 189 24.86 -3.53 -1.82
C GLU A 189 23.56 -3.86 -1.06
N THR A 190 23.12 -5.12 -1.07
CA THR A 190 21.98 -5.55 -0.23
C THR A 190 22.41 -5.57 1.23
N THR A 191 21.56 -5.02 2.08
CA THR A 191 21.84 -4.79 3.51
C THR A 191 21.05 -5.68 4.45
N SER A 192 20.09 -6.46 3.93
CA SER A 192 19.22 -7.33 4.71
C SER A 192 18.92 -8.63 3.98
N SER A 193 18.62 -9.67 4.73
CA SER A 193 18.20 -10.97 4.19
C SER A 193 16.68 -11.10 4.21
N SER A 194 16.09 -11.55 3.11
CA SER A 194 14.66 -11.81 3.01
C SER A 194 14.38 -13.08 2.20
N VAL A 195 13.20 -13.68 2.43
CA VAL A 195 12.65 -14.72 1.56
C VAL A 195 11.26 -14.32 1.14
N GLU A 196 11.03 -14.36 -0.15
CA GLU A 196 9.72 -14.24 -0.78
C GLU A 196 9.24 -15.62 -1.22
N MET A 197 7.98 -15.94 -0.94
CA MET A 197 7.30 -17.16 -1.39
C MET A 197 6.08 -16.75 -2.20
N VAL A 198 5.93 -17.28 -3.40
CA VAL A 198 4.76 -17.02 -4.25
C VAL A 198 4.15 -18.33 -4.68
N TRP A 199 2.85 -18.50 -4.46
CA TRP A 199 2.05 -19.61 -4.99
C TRP A 199 1.27 -19.08 -6.19
N GLU A 200 1.77 -19.38 -7.39
CA GLU A 200 1.21 -18.89 -8.62
C GLU A 200 0.01 -19.70 -9.08
N SER A 201 -0.95 -19.01 -9.65
CA SER A 201 -2.11 -19.57 -10.34
C SER A 201 -2.44 -18.78 -11.60
N GLU A 202 -3.27 -19.35 -12.47
CA GLU A 202 -3.82 -18.58 -13.57
C GLU A 202 -4.68 -17.43 -13.03
N ALA A 203 -4.47 -16.23 -13.59
CA ALA A 203 -5.24 -15.06 -13.19
C ALA A 203 -6.73 -15.30 -13.47
N ARG A 204 -7.58 -14.92 -12.53
CA ARG A 204 -9.03 -15.05 -12.66
C ARG A 204 -9.56 -14.28 -13.87
N ASP A 205 -10.67 -14.77 -14.43
CA ASP A 205 -11.36 -14.10 -15.53
C ASP A 205 -11.81 -12.70 -15.09
N GLU A 206 -11.40 -11.68 -15.82
CA GLU A 206 -11.74 -10.28 -15.56
C GLU A 206 -13.27 -10.02 -15.58
N ALA A 207 -14.05 -10.87 -16.24
CA ALA A 207 -15.50 -10.80 -16.18
C ALA A 207 -16.06 -10.97 -14.74
N LEU A 208 -15.33 -11.66 -13.86
CA LEU A 208 -15.72 -11.82 -12.45
C LEU A 208 -15.56 -10.52 -11.64
N ASN A 209 -14.62 -9.65 -11.99
CA ASN A 209 -14.31 -8.45 -11.23
C ASN A 209 -15.47 -7.44 -11.13
N SER A 210 -16.42 -7.50 -12.08
CA SER A 210 -17.63 -6.68 -12.04
C SER A 210 -18.83 -7.36 -11.37
N THR A 211 -18.63 -8.51 -10.74
CA THR A 211 -19.69 -9.30 -10.11
C THR A 211 -19.58 -9.31 -8.58
N SER A 212 -20.67 -9.69 -7.91
CA SER A 212 -20.66 -9.92 -6.45
C SER A 212 -19.75 -11.09 -6.05
N ALA A 213 -19.57 -12.08 -6.93
CA ALA A 213 -18.64 -13.19 -6.70
C ALA A 213 -17.18 -12.70 -6.68
N GLY A 214 -16.79 -11.84 -7.63
CA GLY A 214 -15.46 -11.23 -7.61
C GLY A 214 -15.22 -10.38 -6.36
N LEU A 215 -16.19 -9.54 -5.98
CA LEU A 215 -16.08 -8.77 -4.74
C LEU A 215 -16.00 -9.67 -3.50
N MET A 216 -16.71 -10.80 -3.49
CA MET A 216 -16.60 -11.76 -2.38
C MET A 216 -15.20 -12.38 -2.31
N MET A 217 -14.57 -12.70 -3.43
CA MET A 217 -13.18 -13.17 -3.48
C MET A 217 -12.23 -12.11 -2.92
N ASP A 218 -12.33 -10.85 -3.37
CA ASP A 218 -11.49 -9.75 -2.87
C ASP A 218 -11.65 -9.55 -1.34
N LEU A 219 -12.87 -9.73 -0.81
CA LEU A 219 -13.12 -9.61 0.62
C LEU A 219 -12.56 -10.80 1.41
N ILE A 220 -12.63 -12.01 0.87
CA ILE A 220 -11.99 -13.19 1.46
C ILE A 220 -10.49 -12.98 1.55
N GLU A 221 -9.85 -12.58 0.47
CA GLU A 221 -8.42 -12.26 0.41
C GLU A 221 -8.05 -11.18 1.44
N SER A 222 -8.85 -10.12 1.53
CA SER A 222 -8.64 -9.03 2.51
C SER A 222 -8.77 -9.51 3.96
N VAL A 223 -9.70 -10.41 4.27
CA VAL A 223 -9.83 -11.01 5.61
C VAL A 223 -8.61 -11.85 5.94
N VAL A 224 -8.16 -12.72 5.03
CA VAL A 224 -6.97 -13.56 5.25
C VAL A 224 -5.73 -12.71 5.46
N GLN A 225 -5.52 -11.70 4.61
CA GLN A 225 -4.40 -10.78 4.72
C GLN A 225 -4.40 -10.03 6.07
N SER A 226 -5.57 -9.54 6.51
CA SER A 226 -5.71 -8.86 7.80
C SER A 226 -5.37 -9.76 8.98
N VAL A 227 -5.82 -11.02 8.95
CA VAL A 227 -5.51 -12.01 10.00
C VAL A 227 -4.04 -12.36 10.01
N MET A 228 -3.44 -12.62 8.85
CA MET A 228 -2.02 -12.98 8.78
C MET A 228 -1.11 -11.83 9.20
N SER A 229 -1.45 -10.59 8.84
CA SER A 229 -0.75 -9.41 9.36
C SER A 229 -0.76 -9.37 10.88
N GLU A 230 -1.93 -9.59 11.50
CA GLU A 230 -2.06 -9.60 12.97
C GLU A 230 -1.24 -10.73 13.61
N ARG A 231 -1.20 -11.94 13.03
CA ARG A 231 -0.38 -13.06 13.53
C ARG A 231 1.11 -12.77 13.43
N PHE A 232 1.57 -12.17 12.33
CA PHE A 232 2.98 -11.80 12.18
C PHE A 232 3.36 -10.68 13.15
N ASP A 233 2.49 -9.69 13.38
CA ASP A 233 2.69 -8.63 14.37
C ASP A 233 2.81 -9.22 15.79
N ASP A 234 1.97 -10.19 16.15
CA ASP A 234 2.05 -10.91 17.44
C ASP A 234 3.37 -11.69 17.60
N ILE A 235 3.95 -12.18 16.53
CA ILE A 235 5.24 -12.89 16.57
C ILE A 235 6.39 -11.90 16.66
N THR A 236 6.38 -10.85 15.83
CA THR A 236 7.49 -9.90 15.72
C THR A 236 7.56 -8.91 16.86
N SER A 237 6.48 -8.72 17.61
CA SER A 237 6.46 -7.89 18.84
C SER A 237 7.18 -8.53 20.02
N LYS A 238 7.53 -9.82 19.97
CA LYS A 238 8.21 -10.53 21.08
C LYS A 238 9.71 -10.28 21.06
N ALA A 239 10.33 -10.23 22.25
CA ALA A 239 11.77 -10.02 22.39
C ALA A 239 12.61 -11.11 21.72
N ASP A 240 12.12 -12.35 21.70
CA ASP A 240 12.74 -13.50 21.06
C ASP A 240 12.21 -13.76 19.64
N ALA A 241 11.58 -12.76 19.02
CA ALA A 241 11.03 -12.87 17.67
C ALA A 241 12.04 -13.54 16.72
N PRO A 242 11.65 -14.59 15.98
CA PRO A 242 12.58 -15.34 15.14
C PRO A 242 12.96 -14.64 13.84
N TYR A 243 12.20 -13.63 13.44
CA TYR A 243 12.42 -12.79 12.26
C TYR A 243 12.00 -11.34 12.53
N LEU A 244 12.33 -10.42 11.63
CA LEU A 244 12.11 -8.99 11.83
C LEU A 244 10.73 -8.52 11.37
N TYR A 245 10.22 -9.09 10.28
CA TYR A 245 8.95 -8.71 9.67
C TYR A 245 8.40 -9.88 8.87
N GLY A 246 7.09 -10.00 8.82
CA GLY A 246 6.38 -10.96 7.96
C GLY A 246 5.19 -10.31 7.29
N SER A 247 4.88 -10.70 6.06
CA SER A 247 3.67 -10.31 5.34
C SER A 247 3.11 -11.48 4.56
N PHE A 248 1.80 -11.41 4.30
CA PHE A 248 1.08 -12.32 3.44
C PHE A 248 0.01 -11.55 2.69
N GLY A 249 -0.18 -11.85 1.42
CA GLY A 249 -1.18 -11.20 0.59
C GLY A 249 -1.57 -12.02 -0.62
N PHE A 250 -2.42 -11.43 -1.43
CA PHE A 250 -2.82 -11.92 -2.74
C PHE A 250 -2.61 -10.80 -3.75
N GLY A 251 -2.17 -11.15 -4.94
CA GLY A 251 -1.92 -10.16 -5.95
C GLY A 251 -1.83 -10.72 -7.37
N LYS A 252 -1.99 -9.82 -8.33
CA LYS A 252 -1.80 -10.10 -9.74
C LYS A 252 -0.35 -9.73 -10.10
N LEU A 253 0.44 -10.71 -10.54
CA LEU A 253 1.82 -10.50 -10.96
C LEU A 253 1.88 -9.91 -12.37
N CYS A 254 0.99 -10.36 -13.25
CA CYS A 254 0.79 -9.86 -14.60
C CYS A 254 -0.61 -10.24 -15.10
N GLU A 255 -0.95 -9.90 -16.34
CA GLU A 255 -2.28 -10.16 -16.91
C GLU A 255 -2.76 -11.62 -16.74
N VAL A 256 -1.84 -12.58 -16.74
CA VAL A 256 -2.17 -14.02 -16.77
C VAL A 256 -1.75 -14.78 -15.51
N ILE A 257 -1.04 -14.15 -14.58
CA ILE A 257 -0.56 -14.78 -13.35
C ILE A 257 -1.05 -13.97 -12.16
N GLU A 258 -1.74 -14.61 -11.24
CA GLU A 258 -2.03 -14.13 -9.90
C GLU A 258 -1.57 -15.15 -8.87
N GLY A 259 -1.62 -14.81 -7.60
CA GLY A 259 -1.27 -15.77 -6.57
C GLY A 259 -1.30 -15.21 -5.17
N ALA A 260 -1.02 -16.09 -4.22
CA ALA A 260 -0.69 -15.71 -2.87
C ALA A 260 0.81 -15.43 -2.77
N ASP A 261 1.18 -14.35 -2.10
CA ASP A 261 2.57 -14.01 -1.80
C ASP A 261 2.80 -13.90 -0.30
N ALA A 262 3.97 -14.28 0.13
CA ALA A 262 4.41 -14.18 1.51
C ALA A 262 5.87 -13.72 1.54
N ASN A 263 6.18 -12.72 2.37
CA ASN A 263 7.53 -12.20 2.49
C ASN A 263 7.97 -12.14 3.94
N VAL A 264 9.23 -12.50 4.21
CA VAL A 264 9.83 -12.45 5.54
C VAL A 264 11.19 -11.75 5.48
N ALA A 265 11.39 -10.76 6.35
CA ALA A 265 12.69 -10.16 6.62
C ALA A 265 13.37 -10.91 7.78
N LEU A 266 14.57 -11.40 7.54
CA LEU A 266 15.26 -12.35 8.41
C LEU A 266 16.37 -11.68 9.23
N LYS A 267 16.65 -12.25 10.40
CA LYS A 267 17.83 -11.91 11.18
C LYS A 267 19.06 -12.60 10.57
N GLU A 268 20.16 -11.87 10.38
CA GLU A 268 21.37 -12.37 9.71
C GLU A 268 22.05 -13.52 10.46
N ASP A 269 21.88 -13.59 11.76
CA ASP A 269 22.45 -14.62 12.63
C ASP A 269 21.66 -15.95 12.64
N ASN A 270 20.43 -15.96 12.11
CA ASN A 270 19.58 -17.15 12.10
C ASN A 270 18.61 -17.21 10.90
N ILE A 271 19.11 -17.13 9.69
CA ILE A 271 18.32 -17.07 8.46
C ILE A 271 17.38 -18.28 8.32
N LEU A 272 17.88 -19.50 8.39
CA LEU A 272 17.06 -20.71 8.22
C LEU A 272 16.08 -20.93 9.38
N GLY A 273 16.45 -20.56 10.61
CA GLY A 273 15.55 -20.66 11.77
C GLY A 273 14.41 -19.67 11.70
N GLY A 274 14.69 -18.42 11.30
CA GLY A 274 13.67 -17.40 11.05
C GLY A 274 12.72 -17.80 9.92
N PHE A 275 13.27 -18.29 8.81
CA PHE A 275 12.48 -18.78 7.68
C PHE A 275 11.59 -19.97 8.10
N LYS A 276 12.12 -20.93 8.87
CA LYS A 276 11.35 -22.04 9.40
C LYS A 276 10.18 -21.59 10.26
N ALA A 277 10.39 -20.64 11.15
CA ALA A 277 9.34 -20.09 12.00
C ALA A 277 8.24 -19.40 11.17
N PHE A 278 8.62 -18.65 10.14
CA PHE A 278 7.69 -18.01 9.22
C PHE A 278 6.85 -19.03 8.44
N VAL A 279 7.49 -20.04 7.84
CA VAL A 279 6.80 -21.11 7.11
C VAL A 279 5.89 -21.92 8.05
N THR A 280 6.27 -22.08 9.33
CA THR A 280 5.42 -22.75 10.34
C THR A 280 4.10 -22.01 10.54
N GLU A 281 4.12 -20.65 10.55
CA GLU A 281 2.88 -19.87 10.69
C GLU A 281 2.00 -19.95 9.44
N LEU A 282 2.59 -19.92 8.25
CA LEU A 282 1.87 -20.17 7.00
C LEU A 282 1.24 -21.56 6.96
N GLU A 283 1.97 -22.57 7.39
CA GLU A 283 1.47 -23.94 7.45
C GLU A 283 0.40 -24.11 8.54
N ARG A 284 0.50 -23.39 9.68
CA ARG A 284 -0.57 -23.34 10.70
C ARG A 284 -1.86 -22.79 10.12
N MET A 285 -1.79 -21.71 9.34
CA MET A 285 -2.95 -21.17 8.63
C MET A 285 -3.55 -22.21 7.67
N LYS A 286 -2.72 -22.92 6.89
CA LYS A 286 -3.20 -23.94 5.95
C LYS A 286 -3.91 -25.10 6.64
N ARG A 287 -3.40 -25.58 7.77
CA ARG A 287 -3.93 -26.76 8.49
C ARG A 287 -5.16 -26.44 9.33
N TYR A 288 -5.12 -25.34 10.02
CA TYR A 288 -6.12 -25.01 11.05
C TYR A 288 -7.02 -23.84 10.65
N GLY A 289 -6.65 -23.11 9.60
CA GLY A 289 -7.40 -21.96 9.12
C GLY A 289 -7.34 -20.76 10.08
N LEU A 290 -8.41 -20.00 10.08
CA LEU A 290 -8.63 -18.80 10.88
C LEU A 290 -9.63 -19.08 11.99
N THR A 291 -9.52 -18.40 13.13
CA THR A 291 -10.48 -18.49 14.23
C THR A 291 -11.64 -17.49 14.02
N GLU A 292 -12.79 -17.72 14.67
CA GLU A 292 -13.94 -16.79 14.60
C GLU A 292 -13.59 -15.40 15.14
N ALA A 293 -12.75 -15.30 16.16
CA ALA A 293 -12.31 -14.02 16.72
C ALA A 293 -11.46 -13.23 15.72
N GLU A 294 -10.51 -13.88 15.05
CA GLU A 294 -9.68 -13.26 14.01
C GLU A 294 -10.53 -12.78 12.83
N VAL A 295 -11.42 -13.63 12.32
CA VAL A 295 -12.33 -13.28 11.23
C VAL A 295 -13.24 -12.11 11.63
N GLY A 296 -13.76 -12.11 12.85
CA GLY A 296 -14.58 -11.02 13.40
C GLY A 296 -13.83 -9.69 13.36
N ARG A 297 -12.61 -9.62 13.91
CA ARG A 297 -11.79 -8.40 13.91
C ARG A 297 -11.43 -7.93 12.50
N ALA A 298 -11.07 -8.84 11.62
CA ALA A 298 -10.76 -8.50 10.22
C ALA A 298 -11.98 -7.89 9.52
N LYS A 299 -13.16 -8.46 9.71
CA LYS A 299 -14.43 -7.92 9.19
C LYS A 299 -14.71 -6.52 9.73
N ASP A 300 -14.52 -6.29 11.02
CA ASP A 300 -14.74 -4.99 11.66
C ASP A 300 -13.78 -3.93 11.07
N LYS A 301 -12.50 -4.27 10.87
CA LYS A 301 -11.52 -3.41 10.19
C LYS A 301 -11.96 -3.05 8.77
N ILE A 302 -12.37 -4.04 7.98
CA ILE A 302 -12.82 -3.85 6.60
C ILE A 302 -14.08 -2.97 6.56
N ILE A 303 -15.09 -3.27 7.37
CA ILE A 303 -16.33 -2.47 7.44
C ILE A 303 -16.01 -1.02 7.78
N ALA A 304 -15.13 -0.76 8.77
CA ALA A 304 -14.76 0.60 9.16
C ALA A 304 -14.14 1.40 8.01
N VAL A 305 -13.30 0.76 7.16
CA VAL A 305 -12.73 1.40 5.97
C VAL A 305 -13.81 1.80 4.97
N TYR A 306 -14.76 0.91 4.68
CA TYR A 306 -15.86 1.21 3.76
C TYR A 306 -16.86 2.22 4.33
N GLU A 307 -17.13 2.20 5.64
CA GLU A 307 -17.94 3.22 6.32
C GLU A 307 -17.30 4.60 6.20
N LYS A 308 -15.99 4.71 6.44
CA LYS A 308 -15.25 5.97 6.26
C LYS A 308 -15.34 6.47 4.82
N ALA A 309 -15.18 5.58 3.84
CA ALA A 309 -15.29 5.94 2.42
C ALA A 309 -16.71 6.44 2.08
N ALA A 310 -17.76 5.78 2.60
CA ALA A 310 -19.16 6.19 2.41
C ALA A 310 -19.46 7.54 3.08
N ASN A 311 -19.04 7.72 4.33
CA ASN A 311 -19.26 8.95 5.10
C ASN A 311 -18.52 10.16 4.49
N SER A 312 -17.37 9.94 3.84
CA SER A 312 -16.55 10.97 3.21
C SER A 312 -16.83 11.15 1.72
N ALA A 313 -17.84 10.49 1.16
CA ALA A 313 -18.11 10.44 -0.28
C ALA A 313 -18.21 11.82 -0.95
N GLU A 314 -18.87 12.79 -0.28
CA GLU A 314 -19.04 14.15 -0.82
C GLU A 314 -17.79 15.03 -0.72
N THR A 315 -16.80 14.63 0.08
CA THR A 315 -15.55 15.40 0.28
C THR A 315 -14.32 14.70 -0.30
N ARG A 316 -14.54 13.71 -1.20
CA ARG A 316 -13.47 13.02 -1.93
C ARG A 316 -12.68 13.97 -2.80
N LYS A 317 -11.37 13.77 -2.88
CA LYS A 317 -10.51 14.46 -3.83
C LYS A 317 -10.65 13.88 -5.23
N ASN A 318 -10.40 14.67 -6.27
CA ASN A 318 -10.44 14.19 -7.65
C ASN A 318 -9.56 12.95 -7.89
N SER A 319 -8.39 12.88 -7.26
CA SER A 319 -7.48 11.74 -7.35
C SER A 319 -8.09 10.41 -6.87
N GLU A 320 -9.07 10.45 -5.97
CA GLU A 320 -9.73 9.24 -5.44
C GLU A 320 -10.71 8.60 -6.43
N PHE A 321 -11.07 9.32 -7.51
CA PHE A 321 -11.90 8.79 -8.59
C PHE A 321 -11.09 8.16 -9.72
N VAL A 322 -9.84 8.56 -9.90
CA VAL A 322 -9.02 8.20 -11.08
C VAL A 322 -8.69 6.71 -11.09
N ASN A 323 -8.12 6.17 -10.01
CA ASN A 323 -7.72 4.76 -9.95
C ASN A 323 -8.90 3.78 -10.10
N PRO A 324 -10.07 3.98 -9.47
CA PRO A 324 -11.23 3.13 -9.74
C PRO A 324 -11.66 3.11 -11.21
N LEU A 325 -11.56 4.24 -11.93
CA LEU A 325 -11.88 4.32 -13.36
C LEU A 325 -10.82 3.62 -14.23
N ILE A 326 -9.54 3.73 -13.87
CA ILE A 326 -8.45 2.99 -14.52
C ILE A 326 -8.66 1.48 -14.32
N ASN A 327 -8.95 1.04 -13.10
CA ASN A 327 -9.20 -0.37 -12.79
C ASN A 327 -10.47 -0.89 -13.49
N ASN A 328 -11.50 -0.05 -13.67
CA ASN A 328 -12.67 -0.41 -14.46
C ASN A 328 -12.30 -0.67 -15.92
N PHE A 329 -11.48 0.19 -16.53
CA PHE A 329 -11.08 0.04 -17.93
C PHE A 329 -10.19 -1.17 -18.18
N PHE A 330 -9.13 -1.36 -17.37
CA PHE A 330 -8.15 -2.42 -17.60
C PHE A 330 -8.55 -3.77 -17.01
N GLY A 331 -9.23 -3.79 -15.87
CA GLY A 331 -9.52 -5.01 -15.14
C GLY A 331 -11.01 -5.30 -14.97
N ASN A 332 -11.89 -4.55 -15.66
CA ASN A 332 -13.35 -4.71 -15.58
C ASN A 332 -13.93 -4.64 -14.15
N TYR A 333 -13.25 -3.94 -13.21
CA TYR A 333 -13.79 -3.75 -11.87
C TYR A 333 -15.02 -2.84 -11.88
N ALA A 334 -16.06 -3.24 -11.17
CA ALA A 334 -17.27 -2.41 -11.07
C ALA A 334 -16.97 -1.09 -10.37
N TYR A 335 -17.31 0.03 -11.02
CA TYR A 335 -17.36 1.33 -10.36
C TYR A 335 -18.70 1.47 -9.63
N MET A 336 -18.65 1.68 -8.33
CA MET A 336 -19.83 1.81 -7.48
C MET A 336 -19.71 3.03 -6.56
N GLU A 337 -20.85 3.67 -6.29
CA GLU A 337 -20.91 4.68 -5.24
C GLU A 337 -20.57 4.08 -3.87
N PRO A 338 -19.79 4.78 -3.02
CA PRO A 338 -19.29 4.23 -1.77
C PRO A 338 -20.38 3.71 -0.82
N ALA A 339 -21.53 4.37 -0.77
CA ALA A 339 -22.66 3.91 0.07
C ALA A 339 -23.22 2.58 -0.43
N THR A 340 -23.42 2.43 -1.75
CA THR A 340 -23.88 1.18 -2.37
C THR A 340 -22.87 0.06 -2.14
N LYS A 341 -21.58 0.38 -2.31
CA LYS A 341 -20.50 -0.60 -2.08
C LYS A 341 -20.44 -1.06 -0.63
N LEU A 342 -20.60 -0.14 0.33
CA LEU A 342 -20.67 -0.46 1.76
C LEU A 342 -21.78 -1.46 2.09
N GLU A 343 -22.99 -1.22 1.60
CA GLU A 343 -24.12 -2.14 1.84
C GLU A 343 -23.85 -3.54 1.27
N LEU A 344 -23.29 -3.61 0.06
CA LEU A 344 -22.93 -4.89 -0.55
C LEU A 344 -21.81 -5.60 0.23
N VAL A 345 -20.77 -4.86 0.65
CA VAL A 345 -19.68 -5.39 1.48
C VAL A 345 -20.21 -5.94 2.81
N LYS A 346 -21.08 -5.20 3.51
CA LYS A 346 -21.71 -5.68 4.76
C LYS A 346 -22.51 -6.96 4.54
N ALA A 347 -23.27 -7.02 3.45
CA ALA A 347 -24.09 -8.19 3.12
C ALA A 347 -23.22 -9.44 2.82
N ILE A 348 -22.10 -9.28 2.13
CA ILE A 348 -21.17 -10.37 1.84
C ILE A 348 -20.44 -10.78 3.12
N LEU A 349 -19.86 -9.85 3.85
CA LEU A 349 -19.11 -10.14 5.08
C LEU A 349 -19.99 -10.82 6.16
N ALA A 350 -21.30 -10.52 6.19
CA ALA A 350 -22.22 -11.21 7.08
C ALA A 350 -22.32 -12.72 6.81
N GLN A 351 -22.03 -13.16 5.59
CA GLN A 351 -22.06 -14.58 5.19
C GLN A 351 -20.72 -15.29 5.44
N LEU A 352 -19.63 -14.54 5.62
CA LEU A 352 -18.30 -15.07 5.86
C LEU A 352 -18.09 -15.32 7.36
N ASN A 353 -17.84 -16.56 7.73
CA ASN A 353 -17.41 -16.99 9.06
C ASN A 353 -16.14 -17.86 8.92
N ALA A 354 -15.52 -18.25 10.02
CA ALA A 354 -14.29 -19.03 9.97
C ALA A 354 -14.47 -20.34 9.20
N GLN A 355 -15.61 -21.01 9.31
CA GLN A 355 -15.85 -22.25 8.57
C GLN A 355 -15.82 -22.04 7.05
N VAL A 356 -16.52 -21.00 6.54
CA VAL A 356 -16.53 -20.68 5.10
C VAL A 356 -15.12 -20.26 4.64
N MET A 357 -14.45 -19.41 5.44
CA MET A 357 -13.07 -18.97 5.14
C MET A 357 -12.12 -20.16 5.03
N ASN A 358 -12.18 -21.07 5.99
CA ASN A 358 -11.29 -22.24 6.03
C ASN A 358 -11.54 -23.22 4.89
N GLN A 359 -12.77 -23.35 4.40
CA GLN A 359 -13.08 -24.13 3.20
C GLN A 359 -12.45 -23.54 1.94
N VAL A 360 -12.46 -22.20 1.79
CA VAL A 360 -11.83 -21.51 0.67
C VAL A 360 -10.29 -21.63 0.75
N LEU A 361 -9.72 -21.41 1.94
CA LEU A 361 -8.29 -21.55 2.15
C LEU A 361 -7.75 -22.94 1.84
N ALA A 362 -8.49 -23.98 2.20
CA ALA A 362 -8.11 -25.36 1.88
C ALA A 362 -8.00 -25.62 0.37
N GLN A 363 -8.69 -24.86 -0.46
CA GLN A 363 -8.64 -24.96 -1.92
C GLN A 363 -7.57 -24.05 -2.54
N ALA A 364 -7.24 -22.94 -1.90
CA ALA A 364 -6.32 -21.93 -2.45
C ALA A 364 -4.86 -22.40 -2.57
N PHE A 365 -4.44 -23.41 -1.78
CA PHE A 365 -3.05 -23.89 -1.72
C PHE A 365 -2.85 -25.30 -2.29
N THR A 366 -3.71 -25.73 -3.22
CA THR A 366 -3.61 -27.09 -3.81
C THR A 366 -2.51 -27.24 -4.86
N GLY A 367 -1.98 -26.12 -5.40
CA GLY A 367 -0.91 -26.11 -6.41
C GLY A 367 0.50 -26.14 -5.80
N GLU A 368 0.93 -27.25 -5.18
CA GLU A 368 2.26 -27.33 -4.57
C GLU A 368 3.42 -27.09 -5.55
N ASN A 369 3.24 -27.41 -6.82
CA ASN A 369 4.26 -27.26 -7.85
C ASN A 369 4.43 -25.79 -8.34
N SER A 370 3.46 -24.93 -8.08
CA SER A 370 3.53 -23.52 -8.48
C SER A 370 4.23 -22.62 -7.45
N LEU A 371 4.86 -23.21 -6.43
CA LEU A 371 5.62 -22.46 -5.44
C LEU A 371 6.93 -21.93 -6.03
N VAL A 372 7.13 -20.63 -5.86
CA VAL A 372 8.39 -19.92 -6.08
C VAL A 372 8.95 -19.48 -4.74
N VAL A 373 10.24 -19.74 -4.49
CA VAL A 373 10.95 -19.29 -3.29
C VAL A 373 12.15 -18.46 -3.73
N ILE A 374 12.22 -17.22 -3.31
CA ILE A 374 13.30 -16.31 -3.67
C ILE A 374 13.97 -15.80 -2.39
N TYR A 375 15.19 -16.25 -2.15
CA TYR A 375 16.05 -15.62 -1.15
C TYR A 375 16.78 -14.44 -1.77
N SER A 376 16.78 -13.32 -1.06
CA SER A 376 17.58 -12.13 -1.37
C SER A 376 18.41 -11.75 -0.16
N GLY A 377 19.71 -11.53 -0.36
CA GLY A 377 20.58 -11.24 0.77
C GLY A 377 21.92 -10.60 0.40
N PRO A 378 22.69 -10.14 1.40
CA PRO A 378 23.97 -9.48 1.21
C PRO A 378 25.09 -10.46 0.82
N GLU A 379 26.05 -9.96 0.04
CA GLU A 379 27.35 -10.61 -0.14
C GLU A 379 28.32 -10.11 0.93
N LYS A 380 28.19 -10.65 2.16
CA LYS A 380 28.95 -10.18 3.32
C LYS A 380 29.60 -11.37 4.03
N GLU A 381 30.88 -11.22 4.40
CA GLU A 381 31.59 -12.22 5.18
C GLU A 381 30.90 -12.45 6.55
N GLY A 382 30.74 -13.69 6.93
CA GLY A 382 30.09 -14.09 8.19
C GLY A 382 28.58 -14.34 8.09
N ILE A 383 27.93 -14.01 6.98
CA ILE A 383 26.53 -14.34 6.74
C ILE A 383 26.44 -15.63 5.95
N ALA A 384 25.78 -16.63 6.49
CA ALA A 384 25.55 -17.91 5.84
C ALA A 384 24.41 -17.82 4.82
N THR A 385 24.72 -17.57 3.55
CA THR A 385 23.73 -17.65 2.45
C THR A 385 23.16 -19.06 2.36
N PRO A 386 21.83 -19.24 2.43
CA PRO A 386 21.21 -20.56 2.30
C PRO A 386 21.34 -21.08 0.86
N THR A 387 21.33 -22.40 0.68
CA THR A 387 21.19 -23.00 -0.65
C THR A 387 19.71 -23.19 -1.02
N ALA A 388 19.44 -23.38 -2.31
CA ALA A 388 18.10 -23.71 -2.79
C ALA A 388 17.53 -24.96 -2.13
N GLU A 389 18.35 -25.99 -1.97
CA GLU A 389 17.98 -27.26 -1.32
C GLU A 389 17.64 -27.05 0.16
N GLN A 390 18.38 -26.19 0.87
CA GLN A 390 18.10 -25.88 2.27
C GLN A 390 16.78 -25.15 2.45
N LEU A 391 16.44 -24.22 1.55
CA LEU A 391 15.17 -23.50 1.57
C LEU A 391 13.99 -24.47 1.35
N LEU A 392 14.07 -25.31 0.33
CA LEU A 392 13.05 -26.35 0.08
C LEU A 392 12.95 -27.34 1.22
N GLN A 393 14.08 -27.76 1.81
CA GLN A 393 14.10 -28.69 2.93
C GLN A 393 13.35 -28.11 4.14
N VAL A 394 13.49 -26.80 4.42
CA VAL A 394 12.73 -26.12 5.48
C VAL A 394 11.23 -26.24 5.22
N VAL A 395 10.78 -25.97 3.99
CA VAL A 395 9.35 -26.05 3.62
C VAL A 395 8.84 -27.48 3.82
N GLU A 396 9.59 -28.49 3.36
CA GLU A 396 9.23 -29.90 3.47
C GLU A 396 9.25 -30.42 4.92
N ASP A 397 10.20 -29.97 5.73
CA ASP A 397 10.28 -30.36 7.14
C ASP A 397 9.11 -29.77 7.93
N VAL A 398 8.73 -28.54 7.66
CA VAL A 398 7.57 -27.89 8.30
C VAL A 398 6.28 -28.61 7.90
N LYS A 399 6.09 -28.99 6.64
CA LYS A 399 4.95 -29.79 6.19
C LYS A 399 4.80 -31.12 6.92
N LYS A 400 5.88 -31.68 7.44
CA LYS A 400 5.91 -32.96 8.15
C LYS A 400 5.90 -32.81 9.67
N SER A 401 6.12 -31.58 10.16
CA SER A 401 6.21 -31.33 11.61
C SER A 401 4.84 -31.30 12.27
N GLU A 402 4.81 -31.56 13.57
CA GLU A 402 3.66 -31.25 14.40
C GLU A 402 3.59 -29.74 14.63
N ILE A 403 2.41 -29.15 14.41
CA ILE A 403 2.15 -27.72 14.58
C ILE A 403 0.91 -27.59 15.45
N GLU A 404 1.00 -26.79 16.50
CA GLU A 404 -0.14 -26.49 17.36
C GLU A 404 -1.16 -25.60 16.65
N ALA A 405 -2.45 -25.84 16.91
CA ALA A 405 -3.52 -24.96 16.43
C ALA A 405 -3.39 -23.55 17.04
N PRO A 406 -3.96 -22.52 16.41
CA PRO A 406 -4.04 -21.19 17.02
C PRO A 406 -4.70 -21.26 18.40
N ALA A 407 -4.15 -20.53 19.37
CA ALA A 407 -4.73 -20.49 20.70
C ALA A 407 -6.11 -19.80 20.69
N GLU A 408 -7.05 -20.30 21.51
CA GLU A 408 -8.30 -19.56 21.74
C GLU A 408 -8.00 -18.24 22.45
N GLU A 409 -8.51 -17.15 21.90
CA GLU A 409 -8.34 -15.84 22.49
C GLU A 409 -9.36 -15.58 23.59
N LYS A 410 -8.91 -14.93 24.65
CA LYS A 410 -9.79 -14.43 25.72
C LYS A 410 -10.59 -13.25 25.20
N ALA A 411 -11.83 -13.11 25.69
CA ALA A 411 -12.63 -11.92 25.40
C ALA A 411 -11.89 -10.65 25.85
N SER A 412 -11.88 -9.63 24.98
CA SER A 412 -11.26 -8.35 25.31
C SER A 412 -11.99 -7.63 26.43
N GLU A 413 -11.25 -7.06 27.36
CA GLU A 413 -11.78 -6.18 28.41
C GLU A 413 -12.02 -4.77 27.83
N PRO A 414 -12.91 -3.94 28.45
CA PRO A 414 -13.04 -2.54 28.05
C PRO A 414 -11.76 -1.76 28.33
N LEU A 415 -11.47 -0.73 27.53
CA LEU A 415 -10.28 0.13 27.69
C LEU A 415 -10.22 0.72 29.12
N MET A 416 -11.34 1.23 29.60
CA MET A 416 -11.49 1.76 30.94
C MET A 416 -12.97 1.78 31.36
N ASP A 417 -13.22 1.99 32.65
CA ASP A 417 -14.56 2.31 33.15
C ASP A 417 -14.75 3.83 33.20
N PRO A 418 -15.52 4.42 32.28
CA PRO A 418 -15.75 5.86 32.26
C PRO A 418 -16.61 6.37 33.45
N SER A 419 -17.29 5.49 34.18
CA SER A 419 -18.14 5.89 35.32
C SER A 419 -17.35 6.48 36.49
N SER A 420 -16.03 6.19 36.55
CA SER A 420 -15.12 6.75 37.56
C SER A 420 -14.67 8.20 37.28
N LEU A 421 -14.97 8.72 36.08
CA LEU A 421 -14.52 10.05 35.66
C LEU A 421 -15.38 11.16 36.25
N VAL A 422 -14.74 12.18 36.80
CA VAL A 422 -15.40 13.39 37.28
C VAL A 422 -15.10 14.54 36.32
N GLY A 423 -16.09 14.92 35.52
CA GLY A 423 -15.95 15.98 34.52
C GLY A 423 -15.72 17.36 35.13
N ALA A 424 -14.85 18.15 34.53
CA ALA A 424 -14.66 19.55 34.88
C ALA A 424 -15.78 20.42 34.29
N LYS A 425 -16.26 21.42 35.07
CA LYS A 425 -17.28 22.35 34.61
C LYS A 425 -16.68 23.47 33.74
N VAL A 426 -17.43 23.91 32.73
CA VAL A 426 -17.07 25.10 31.93
C VAL A 426 -17.31 26.34 32.78
N LYS A 427 -16.26 27.12 33.08
CA LYS A 427 -16.35 28.40 33.82
C LYS A 427 -16.56 29.59 32.91
N LYS A 428 -15.99 29.55 31.72
CA LYS A 428 -16.00 30.69 30.77
C LYS A 428 -16.08 30.15 29.34
N THR A 429 -16.89 30.84 28.54
CA THR A 429 -16.99 30.62 27.09
C THR A 429 -16.73 31.92 26.36
N LYS A 430 -15.92 31.91 25.30
CA LYS A 430 -15.73 33.05 24.40
C LYS A 430 -15.57 32.57 22.96
N THR A 431 -15.90 33.41 22.01
CA THR A 431 -15.58 33.20 20.59
C THR A 431 -14.19 33.74 20.32
N THR A 432 -13.40 33.00 19.55
CA THR A 432 -12.04 33.36 19.15
C THR A 432 -11.93 33.57 17.66
N LEU A 433 -10.70 33.62 17.11
CA LEU A 433 -10.44 33.78 15.68
C LEU A 433 -11.15 32.66 14.88
N TYR A 434 -11.55 32.98 13.68
CA TYR A 434 -12.25 32.08 12.73
C TYR A 434 -13.59 31.53 13.24
N GLY A 435 -14.20 32.16 14.25
CA GLY A 435 -15.46 31.69 14.84
C GLY A 435 -15.35 30.50 15.79
N ALA A 436 -14.13 30.11 16.18
CA ALA A 436 -13.93 29.03 17.12
C ALA A 436 -14.44 29.38 18.53
N THR A 437 -14.93 28.39 19.25
CA THR A 437 -15.39 28.51 20.63
C THR A 437 -14.28 28.06 21.60
N GLU A 438 -13.87 28.93 22.52
CA GLU A 438 -12.94 28.59 23.60
C GLU A 438 -13.72 28.43 24.90
N TRP A 439 -13.52 27.29 25.56
CA TRP A 439 -13.97 27.02 26.91
C TRP A 439 -12.79 27.07 27.88
N THR A 440 -12.97 27.72 29.02
CA THR A 440 -12.07 27.59 30.17
C THR A 440 -12.75 26.69 31.19
N LEU A 441 -12.14 25.54 31.47
CA LEU A 441 -12.67 24.56 32.41
C LEU A 441 -12.33 24.94 33.88
N SER A 442 -13.01 24.29 34.84
CA SER A 442 -12.83 24.56 36.27
C SER A 442 -11.44 24.22 36.80
N ASN A 443 -10.72 23.33 36.14
CA ASN A 443 -9.34 22.96 36.42
C ASN A 443 -8.30 23.84 35.70
N GLY A 444 -8.75 24.85 34.92
CA GLY A 444 -7.86 25.76 34.19
C GLY A 444 -7.52 25.35 32.76
N VAL A 445 -7.90 24.16 32.31
CA VAL A 445 -7.70 23.70 30.94
C VAL A 445 -8.51 24.57 29.97
N LYS A 446 -7.90 24.94 28.86
CA LYS A 446 -8.56 25.63 27.75
C LYS A 446 -8.82 24.64 26.62
N VAL A 447 -10.07 24.62 26.15
CA VAL A 447 -10.49 23.78 25.04
C VAL A 447 -10.98 24.70 23.92
N VAL A 448 -10.42 24.60 22.73
CA VAL A 448 -10.84 25.35 21.56
C VAL A 448 -11.46 24.40 20.56
N VAL A 449 -12.68 24.70 20.14
CA VAL A 449 -13.44 23.88 19.20
C VAL A 449 -13.78 24.71 17.97
N LEU A 450 -13.44 24.21 16.79
CA LEU A 450 -13.78 24.82 15.51
C LEU A 450 -14.48 23.77 14.63
N PRO A 451 -15.83 23.81 14.52
CA PRO A 451 -16.55 23.01 13.55
C PRO A 451 -16.19 23.45 12.12
N THR A 452 -15.93 22.49 11.25
CA THR A 452 -15.64 22.69 9.84
C THR A 452 -16.42 21.71 8.98
N ASP A 453 -16.56 22.01 7.70
CA ASP A 453 -17.22 21.18 6.69
C ASP A 453 -16.27 20.57 5.66
N TYR A 454 -14.97 20.66 5.89
CA TYR A 454 -13.94 20.13 4.97
C TYR A 454 -14.00 18.62 4.81
N LYS A 455 -14.35 17.90 5.89
CA LYS A 455 -14.60 16.45 5.90
C LYS A 455 -15.72 16.10 6.86
N LYS A 456 -16.63 15.21 6.44
CA LYS A 456 -17.84 14.89 7.21
C LYS A 456 -17.62 13.94 8.39
N ASP A 457 -16.65 13.05 8.32
CA ASP A 457 -16.42 12.03 9.36
C ASP A 457 -14.98 12.04 9.85
N GLN A 458 -14.52 13.23 10.22
CA GLN A 458 -13.17 13.40 10.77
C GLN A 458 -13.18 14.44 11.88
N ILE A 459 -12.60 14.07 13.02
CA ILE A 459 -12.28 14.97 14.12
C ILE A 459 -10.76 14.93 14.31
N LEU A 460 -10.12 16.08 14.24
CA LEU A 460 -8.70 16.26 14.55
C LEU A 460 -8.59 16.97 15.89
N PHE A 461 -7.72 16.51 16.76
CA PHE A 461 -7.43 17.19 18.01
C PHE A 461 -5.94 17.19 18.33
N SER A 462 -5.49 18.20 19.05
CA SER A 462 -4.14 18.31 19.58
C SER A 462 -4.20 18.96 20.94
N LEU A 463 -3.54 18.35 21.88
CA LEU A 463 -3.25 18.89 23.21
C LEU A 463 -1.76 19.14 23.28
N TYR A 464 -1.35 20.34 23.61
CA TYR A 464 0.08 20.68 23.67
C TYR A 464 0.40 21.64 24.80
N LYS A 465 1.65 21.62 25.20
CA LYS A 465 2.25 22.50 26.20
C LYS A 465 3.62 22.95 25.68
N ASN A 466 4.03 24.17 26.06
CA ASN A 466 5.38 24.65 25.77
C ASN A 466 6.42 23.80 26.50
N GLY A 467 7.51 23.50 25.80
CA GLY A 467 8.58 22.67 26.29
C GLY A 467 9.30 21.97 25.14
N GLY A 468 8.94 20.75 24.89
CA GLY A 468 9.55 19.96 23.84
C GLY A 468 11.03 19.66 24.11
N GLU A 469 11.81 19.45 23.05
CA GLU A 469 13.25 19.21 23.14
C GLU A 469 14.02 20.33 23.80
N SER A 470 13.49 21.56 23.79
CA SER A 470 14.11 22.70 24.49
C SER A 470 14.25 22.52 26.02
N LEU A 471 13.57 21.54 26.58
CA LEU A 471 13.68 21.17 28.00
C LEU A 471 14.73 20.09 28.28
N ILE A 472 15.29 19.48 27.25
CA ILE A 472 16.30 18.43 27.38
C ILE A 472 17.66 19.09 27.59
N ALA A 473 18.46 18.52 28.47
CA ALA A 473 19.81 19.00 28.68
C ALA A 473 20.64 18.89 27.41
N THR A 474 21.49 19.88 27.13
CA THR A 474 22.28 19.95 25.89
C THR A 474 23.17 18.71 25.69
N GLU A 475 23.66 18.13 26.77
CA GLU A 475 24.45 16.88 26.76
C GLU A 475 23.65 15.66 26.34
N ASP A 476 22.33 15.65 26.52
CA ASP A 476 21.44 14.52 26.20
C ASP A 476 20.83 14.64 24.83
N LEU A 477 20.78 15.84 24.20
CA LEU A 477 20.22 16.08 22.89
C LEU A 477 20.76 15.14 21.78
N PRO A 478 22.07 14.81 21.71
CA PRO A 478 22.56 13.89 20.69
C PRO A 478 22.01 12.45 20.81
N SER A 479 21.47 12.11 21.98
CA SER A 479 20.90 10.78 22.28
C SER A 479 19.37 10.77 22.21
N PHE A 480 18.75 11.90 21.91
CA PHE A 480 17.31 12.06 21.89
C PHE A 480 16.81 12.43 20.50
N ASP A 481 15.71 11.81 20.08
CA ASP A 481 14.98 12.12 18.85
C ASP A 481 13.48 11.98 19.13
N GLY A 482 12.75 13.08 19.03
CA GLY A 482 11.31 13.11 19.32
C GLY A 482 10.47 12.22 18.42
N SER A 483 10.91 11.98 17.18
CA SER A 483 10.23 11.06 16.26
C SER A 483 10.36 9.60 16.69
N ILE A 484 11.54 9.21 17.17
CA ILE A 484 11.80 7.87 17.71
C ILE A 484 11.02 7.66 19.01
N TYR A 485 10.89 8.70 19.85
CA TYR A 485 10.06 8.63 21.06
C TYR A 485 8.62 8.18 20.75
N SER A 486 7.99 8.73 19.73
CA SER A 486 6.64 8.35 19.33
C SER A 486 6.55 6.88 18.89
N VAL A 487 7.58 6.36 18.21
CA VAL A 487 7.64 4.94 17.83
C VAL A 487 7.72 4.05 19.06
N PHE A 488 8.57 4.39 20.03
CA PHE A 488 8.68 3.63 21.27
C PHE A 488 7.37 3.66 22.07
N GLN A 489 6.75 4.82 22.19
CA GLN A 489 5.51 4.95 22.96
C GLN A 489 4.39 4.09 22.35
N ASN A 490 4.26 4.07 21.04
CA ASN A 490 3.25 3.24 20.37
C ASN A 490 3.53 1.73 20.56
N ALA A 491 4.79 1.32 20.57
CA ALA A 491 5.18 -0.08 20.80
C ALA A 491 4.88 -0.56 22.23
N GLN A 492 4.96 0.34 23.23
CA GLN A 492 4.72 0.02 24.65
C GLN A 492 3.27 -0.42 24.95
N GLY A 493 2.30 -0.03 24.09
CA GLY A 493 0.89 -0.14 24.43
C GLY A 493 0.44 0.94 25.41
N LEU A 494 -0.62 0.70 26.18
CA LEU A 494 -1.25 1.72 27.02
C LEU A 494 -1.90 1.11 28.25
N SER A 495 -1.74 1.74 29.41
CA SER A 495 -2.28 1.26 30.68
C SER A 495 -1.81 -0.18 30.96
N LYS A 496 -2.72 -1.12 31.13
CA LYS A 496 -2.43 -2.54 31.34
C LYS A 496 -2.27 -3.34 30.04
N PHE A 497 -2.56 -2.74 28.87
CA PHE A 497 -2.59 -3.45 27.58
C PHE A 497 -1.26 -3.30 26.84
N LYS A 498 -0.72 -4.40 26.36
CA LYS A 498 0.39 -4.41 25.42
C LYS A 498 -0.03 -3.83 24.06
N GLY A 499 0.92 -3.39 23.24
CA GLY A 499 0.65 -2.78 21.93
C GLY A 499 -0.20 -3.66 21.01
N THR A 500 0.08 -4.96 20.93
CA THR A 500 -0.71 -5.92 20.13
C THR A 500 -2.12 -6.14 20.67
N GLU A 501 -2.28 -6.21 21.99
CA GLU A 501 -3.60 -6.32 22.64
C GLU A 501 -4.44 -5.07 22.37
N LEU A 502 -3.85 -3.89 22.52
CA LEU A 502 -4.52 -2.61 22.25
C LEU A 502 -4.95 -2.52 20.77
N SER A 503 -4.09 -2.92 19.84
CA SER A 503 -4.39 -2.97 18.41
C SER A 503 -5.61 -3.87 18.12
N LYS A 504 -5.69 -5.05 18.75
CA LYS A 504 -6.85 -5.95 18.62
C LYS A 504 -8.13 -5.34 19.20
N MET A 505 -8.05 -4.68 20.35
CA MET A 505 -9.19 -4.01 20.98
C MET A 505 -9.73 -2.83 20.15
N LEU A 506 -8.86 -2.18 19.39
CA LEU A 506 -9.20 -1.06 18.51
C LEU A 506 -9.61 -1.51 17.09
N SER A 507 -9.69 -2.82 16.83
CA SER A 507 -10.15 -3.33 15.53
C SER A 507 -11.54 -2.77 15.19
N GLY A 508 -11.69 -2.25 13.96
CA GLY A 508 -12.93 -1.60 13.52
C GLY A 508 -13.15 -0.18 14.05
N LYS A 509 -12.23 0.36 14.85
CA LYS A 509 -12.26 1.75 15.30
C LYS A 509 -11.40 2.63 14.40
N MET A 510 -11.97 3.74 13.97
CA MET A 510 -11.25 4.76 13.20
C MET A 510 -10.73 5.83 14.15
N VAL A 511 -9.70 5.49 14.91
CA VAL A 511 -9.13 6.32 15.97
C VAL A 511 -7.61 6.18 15.99
N SER A 512 -6.93 7.29 16.25
CA SER A 512 -5.48 7.34 16.52
C SER A 512 -5.23 8.41 17.57
N VAL A 513 -4.44 8.08 18.58
CA VAL A 513 -3.99 8.99 19.63
C VAL A 513 -2.52 8.67 19.89
N SER A 514 -1.66 9.68 19.79
CA SER A 514 -0.21 9.49 19.96
C SER A 514 0.41 10.69 20.66
N PRO A 515 1.27 10.48 21.65
CA PRO A 515 2.10 11.53 22.21
C PRO A 515 3.17 11.99 21.20
N PHE A 516 3.61 13.23 21.33
CA PHE A 516 4.69 13.80 20.52
C PHE A 516 5.59 14.71 21.35
N ILE A 517 6.85 14.81 20.96
CA ILE A 517 7.79 15.80 21.41
C ILE A 517 8.41 16.44 20.17
N ASP A 518 8.28 17.76 20.08
CA ASP A 518 8.78 18.61 19.00
C ASP A 518 9.79 19.60 19.60
N ASP A 519 10.46 20.40 18.80
CA ASP A 519 11.50 21.36 19.26
C ASP A 519 11.05 22.20 20.46
N LEU A 520 9.86 22.79 20.40
CA LEU A 520 9.34 23.75 21.39
C LEU A 520 8.07 23.30 22.10
N TYR A 521 7.47 22.19 21.67
CA TYR A 521 6.20 21.71 22.19
C TYR A 521 6.24 20.21 22.45
N ASN A 522 5.50 19.80 23.45
CA ASN A 522 5.17 18.40 23.66
C ASN A 522 3.70 18.24 24.00
N GLY A 523 3.13 17.11 23.61
CA GLY A 523 1.72 16.89 23.79
C GLY A 523 1.22 15.58 23.26
N ILE A 524 -0.08 15.54 22.97
CA ILE A 524 -0.76 14.39 22.37
C ILE A 524 -1.60 14.91 21.21
N SER A 525 -1.48 14.28 20.07
CA SER A 525 -2.33 14.53 18.89
C SER A 525 -3.13 13.30 18.55
N GLY A 526 -4.26 13.50 17.86
CA GLY A 526 -5.06 12.39 17.44
C GLY A 526 -6.13 12.77 16.42
N ASN A 527 -6.74 11.73 15.90
CA ASN A 527 -7.90 11.83 15.03
C ASN A 527 -8.91 10.72 15.36
N SER A 528 -10.17 10.96 15.02
CA SER A 528 -11.21 9.94 15.11
C SER A 528 -12.30 10.17 14.07
N SER A 529 -13.07 9.11 13.81
CA SER A 529 -14.41 9.27 13.24
C SER A 529 -15.33 9.90 14.29
N VAL A 530 -16.49 10.38 13.86
CA VAL A 530 -17.50 10.94 14.78
C VAL A 530 -17.99 9.87 15.77
N LYS A 531 -18.21 8.64 15.31
CA LYS A 531 -18.68 7.52 16.15
C LYS A 531 -17.66 7.05 17.18
N ASP A 532 -16.37 7.22 16.91
CA ASP A 532 -15.27 6.71 17.75
C ASP A 532 -14.67 7.77 18.69
N LEU A 533 -15.28 8.97 18.76
CA LEU A 533 -14.78 10.09 19.57
C LEU A 533 -14.63 9.73 21.05
N GLU A 534 -15.57 8.96 21.61
CA GLU A 534 -15.47 8.50 22.99
C GLU A 534 -14.23 7.63 23.20
N THR A 535 -13.97 6.69 22.28
CA THR A 535 -12.75 5.87 22.32
C THR A 535 -11.48 6.73 22.24
N ALA A 536 -11.48 7.76 21.37
CA ALA A 536 -10.36 8.70 21.27
C ALA A 536 -10.09 9.41 22.60
N PHE A 537 -11.13 9.86 23.30
CA PHE A 537 -10.96 10.51 24.60
C PHE A 537 -10.59 9.54 25.72
N GLN A 538 -11.03 8.28 25.67
CA GLN A 538 -10.56 7.25 26.60
C GLN A 538 -9.05 7.00 26.41
N LEU A 539 -8.58 6.87 25.18
CA LEU A 539 -7.16 6.74 24.88
C LEU A 539 -6.37 7.97 25.34
N LEU A 540 -6.86 9.17 25.02
CA LEU A 540 -6.23 10.43 25.47
C LEU A 540 -6.11 10.49 26.99
N TYR A 541 -7.14 10.09 27.73
CA TYR A 541 -7.12 10.05 29.19
C TYR A 541 -6.08 9.07 29.71
N LEU A 542 -6.04 7.86 29.15
CA LEU A 542 -5.09 6.83 29.57
C LEU A 542 -3.64 7.23 29.26
N GLU A 543 -3.36 7.90 28.13
CA GLU A 543 -2.03 8.43 27.80
C GLU A 543 -1.50 9.41 28.88
N PHE A 544 -2.42 10.19 29.50
CA PHE A 544 -2.05 11.09 30.58
C PHE A 544 -1.94 10.42 31.95
N MET A 545 -2.86 9.53 32.23
CA MET A 545 -3.05 9.04 33.61
C MET A 545 -2.38 7.71 33.84
N GLU A 546 -2.23 6.91 32.81
CA GLU A 546 -1.73 5.54 32.90
C GLU A 546 -0.75 5.21 31.75
N PRO A 547 0.28 6.07 31.50
CA PRO A 547 1.27 5.76 30.51
C PRO A 547 1.99 4.44 30.86
N ARG A 548 2.20 3.59 29.86
CA ARG A 548 2.86 2.30 30.05
C ARG A 548 4.34 2.41 29.74
N PHE A 549 5.17 1.83 30.59
CA PHE A 549 6.60 1.63 30.40
C PHE A 549 6.95 0.18 30.67
N ASP A 550 7.39 -0.52 29.65
CA ASP A 550 7.76 -1.92 29.71
C ASP A 550 9.18 -2.07 29.15
N GLN A 551 10.12 -2.54 29.98
CA GLN A 551 11.52 -2.65 29.61
C GLN A 551 11.73 -3.68 28.49
N GLU A 552 10.98 -4.79 28.50
CA GLU A 552 11.07 -5.83 27.48
C GLU A 552 10.63 -5.29 26.12
N GLU A 553 9.51 -4.58 26.05
CA GLU A 553 9.00 -3.95 24.81
C GLU A 553 9.97 -2.87 24.31
N PHE A 554 10.58 -2.09 25.21
CA PHE A 554 11.59 -1.10 24.85
C PHE A 554 12.84 -1.77 24.25
N ASP A 555 13.40 -2.78 24.92
CA ASP A 555 14.59 -3.50 24.43
C ASP A 555 14.33 -4.17 23.07
N ASN A 556 13.14 -4.67 22.86
CA ASN A 556 12.70 -5.25 21.59
C ASN A 556 12.64 -4.19 20.48
N ALA A 557 12.01 -3.05 20.73
CA ALA A 557 11.97 -1.94 19.78
C ALA A 557 13.38 -1.43 19.41
N ILE A 558 14.28 -1.31 20.39
CA ILE A 558 15.69 -0.97 20.17
C ILE A 558 16.39 -2.02 19.30
N ALA A 559 16.15 -3.31 19.53
CA ALA A 559 16.75 -4.38 18.74
C ALA A 559 16.28 -4.32 17.28
N GLN A 560 14.99 -4.07 17.06
CA GLN A 560 14.42 -3.91 15.70
C GLN A 560 15.00 -2.68 14.98
N ILE A 561 15.09 -1.53 15.66
CA ILE A 561 15.69 -0.32 15.06
C ILE A 561 17.16 -0.57 14.71
N LYS A 562 17.94 -1.18 15.61
CA LYS A 562 19.34 -1.53 15.33
C LYS A 562 19.50 -2.45 14.13
N ALA A 563 18.58 -3.38 13.91
CA ALA A 563 18.62 -4.28 12.77
C ALA A 563 18.37 -3.57 11.42
N VAL A 564 17.56 -2.51 11.41
CA VAL A 564 17.24 -1.76 10.18
C VAL A 564 18.10 -0.50 10.00
N LEU A 565 18.74 -0.02 11.05
CA LEU A 565 19.55 1.21 11.04
C LEU A 565 20.63 1.24 9.95
N PRO A 566 21.39 0.15 9.66
CA PRO A 566 22.35 0.13 8.57
C PRO A 566 21.75 0.43 7.19
N ASN A 567 20.45 0.19 7.02
CA ASN A 567 19.72 0.43 5.77
C ASN A 567 19.25 1.89 5.63
N LEU A 568 19.21 2.64 6.72
CA LEU A 568 18.76 4.04 6.77
C LEU A 568 19.90 5.04 6.63
N VAL A 569 21.15 4.61 6.84
CA VAL A 569 22.34 5.48 6.91
C VAL A 569 23.15 5.48 5.61
N ASN A 570 22.72 4.75 4.57
CA ASN A 570 23.41 4.71 3.27
C ASN A 570 22.80 5.65 2.24
#